data_e74b9fa92ccb8fcddff16dcc53aee19f
#
_entry.id   e74b9fa92ccb8fcddff16dcc53aee19f
#
_cell.length_a   1.000
_cell.length_b   1.000
_cell.length_c   1.000
_cell.angle_alpha   90.00
_cell.angle_beta   90.00
_cell.angle_gamma   90.00
#
_symmetry.space_group_name_H-M   'P 1'
#
loop_
_entity.id
_entity.type
_entity.pdbx_description
1 polymer ?
#
loop_
_entity_poly.entity_id
_entity_poly.type
_entity_poly.pdbx_seq_one_letter_code
_entity_poly.pdbx_strand_id
1 'polypeptide(L)'
;MQAGAAALSGLFLAGCGDSDSASRGSDGSNDLREWVMPEEGDPHKRTWMAFGASEAIWGAALLPEVQRNLATIAQTIAQFEPVSMLVRSEELDLARSLVGPSVELIAAPLDDLWMRDTGPVFVKGNGTKAGIDFNFNGWGEKQDFDQDGQVAAFVAARAGVESLPTDLILEGGGIEVDGEGTAIITESCVLNNNRNPGWSKSDVEAELGPLLGLDKIIWLPGIAGKDITDGHTDFYARFARPGVVVAGLDTDPESFDHDVTARHLEILQNATDARGRKLEVVVLEAPVAIRPDFESDDFAAGYINFYVCNGAVIAPEFGDPEADQAARSELERLFPDRRVVQINIDAIAAGGGGIHCTTQQEPAD
;
A
#
# COMPACT_ATOMS: atom_id res chain seq x y z
N MET A 1 -63.66 36.97 17.41
CA MET A 1 -64.57 35.94 17.93
C MET A 1 -63.69 34.79 18.36
N GLN A 2 -63.41 34.76 19.64
CA GLN A 2 -63.84 33.84 20.68
C GLN A 2 -63.44 32.39 20.30
N ALA A 3 -62.52 31.85 21.01
CA ALA A 3 -62.44 31.34 22.39
C ALA A 3 -62.56 29.82 22.39
N GLY A 4 -61.74 29.19 23.16
CA GLY A 4 -62.03 28.12 24.01
C GLY A 4 -60.85 27.22 24.41
N ALA A 5 -60.35 27.47 25.61
CA ALA A 5 -59.43 26.61 26.33
C ALA A 5 -60.17 25.47 27.03
N ALA A 6 -59.52 24.32 27.26
CA ALA A 6 -59.80 23.47 28.43
C ALA A 6 -58.56 22.66 28.80
N ALA A 7 -58.06 22.92 30.00
CA ALA A 7 -57.09 22.09 30.72
C ALA A 7 -57.86 21.06 31.58
N LEU A 8 -57.24 19.90 31.79
CA LEU A 8 -57.57 19.07 32.96
C LEU A 8 -56.34 18.31 33.45
N SER A 9 -56.09 18.53 34.72
CA SER A 9 -55.05 17.99 35.60
C SER A 9 -55.46 16.64 36.20
N GLY A 10 -54.50 15.84 36.63
CA GLY A 10 -54.71 14.70 37.55
C GLY A 10 -53.48 13.82 37.64
N LEU A 11 -52.72 13.97 38.56
CA LEU A 11 -52.36 13.48 39.91
C LEU A 11 -51.61 12.15 39.96
N PHE A 12 -50.41 12.24 40.50
CA PHE A 12 -49.53 11.37 41.30
C PHE A 12 -49.93 9.93 41.61
N LEU A 13 -48.92 9.03 41.50
CA LEU A 13 -48.52 8.14 42.60
C LEU A 13 -47.05 7.70 42.45
N ALA A 14 -46.32 7.81 43.56
CA ALA A 14 -44.93 7.43 43.76
C ALA A 14 -44.83 5.95 44.07
N GLY A 15 -43.73 5.32 43.64
CA GLY A 15 -43.33 3.98 44.07
C GLY A 15 -41.81 3.85 43.99
N CYS A 16 -41.17 3.87 45.18
CA CYS A 16 -39.74 3.57 45.34
C CYS A 16 -39.45 2.07 45.11
N GLY A 17 -38.32 1.78 44.54
CA GLY A 17 -37.78 0.41 44.46
C GLY A 17 -36.36 0.46 43.96
N ASP A 18 -35.38 0.46 44.86
CA ASP A 18 -33.96 0.30 44.60
C ASP A 18 -33.67 -1.08 43.98
N SER A 19 -32.86 -1.13 42.97
CA SER A 19 -31.88 -2.20 42.77
C SER A 19 -30.83 -1.78 41.75
N ASP A 20 -29.62 -1.60 42.28
CA ASP A 20 -28.38 -1.47 41.52
C ASP A 20 -28.17 -2.66 40.57
N SER A 21 -28.07 -2.34 39.30
CA SER A 21 -27.34 -3.19 38.35
C SER A 21 -26.57 -2.27 37.39
N ALA A 22 -25.29 -2.08 37.70
CA ALA A 22 -24.34 -1.44 36.82
C ALA A 22 -24.20 -2.27 35.53
N SER A 23 -24.97 -1.96 34.51
CA SER A 23 -24.68 -2.38 33.14
C SER A 23 -23.53 -1.49 32.63
N ARG A 24 -22.35 -2.11 32.49
CA ARG A 24 -21.27 -1.54 31.70
C ARG A 24 -21.81 -1.34 30.28
N GLY A 25 -22.03 -0.12 29.92
CA GLY A 25 -22.27 0.29 28.55
C GLY A 25 -21.04 -0.09 27.73
N SER A 26 -21.18 -1.02 26.80
CA SER A 26 -20.29 -1.13 25.68
C SER A 26 -20.42 0.19 24.91
N ASP A 27 -19.39 1.02 24.92
CA ASP A 27 -19.22 2.08 23.94
C ASP A 27 -19.07 1.43 22.55
N GLY A 28 -20.19 1.07 21.96
CA GLY A 28 -20.32 0.84 20.55
C GLY A 28 -20.39 2.22 19.89
N SER A 29 -19.25 2.86 19.64
CA SER A 29 -19.18 3.85 18.58
C SER A 29 -19.59 3.10 17.30
N ASN A 30 -20.79 3.35 16.82
CA ASN A 30 -21.21 2.94 15.49
C ASN A 30 -20.30 3.70 14.54
N ASP A 31 -19.20 3.07 14.10
CA ASP A 31 -18.30 3.61 13.10
C ASP A 31 -19.12 3.64 11.80
N LEU A 32 -19.58 4.82 11.42
CA LEU A 32 -20.42 5.04 10.25
C LEU A 32 -19.61 5.07 8.94
N ARG A 33 -18.33 4.71 9.00
CA ARG A 33 -17.52 4.60 7.79
C ARG A 33 -18.08 3.51 6.89
N GLU A 34 -18.34 3.86 5.65
CA GLU A 34 -18.86 2.92 4.66
C GLU A 34 -17.75 1.95 4.23
N TRP A 35 -16.54 2.48 4.01
CA TRP A 35 -15.37 1.75 3.57
C TRP A 35 -14.16 1.96 4.48
N VAL A 36 -13.32 0.95 4.58
CA VAL A 36 -12.02 0.98 5.27
C VAL A 36 -11.01 0.23 4.42
N MET A 37 -9.86 0.82 4.16
CA MET A 37 -8.71 0.11 3.61
C MET A 37 -8.06 -0.69 4.75
N PRO A 38 -8.02 -2.04 4.68
CA PRO A 38 -7.33 -2.86 5.67
C PRO A 38 -5.83 -2.58 5.66
N GLU A 39 -5.15 -2.76 6.80
CA GLU A 39 -3.68 -2.79 6.79
C GLU A 39 -3.18 -3.99 5.97
N GLU A 40 -1.95 -3.90 5.44
CA GLU A 40 -1.40 -4.97 4.61
C GLU A 40 -1.19 -6.28 5.39
N GLY A 41 -1.05 -6.23 6.71
CA GLY A 41 -0.95 -7.41 7.56
C GLY A 41 -2.26 -8.15 7.82
N ASP A 42 -3.42 -7.61 7.44
CA ASP A 42 -4.69 -8.30 7.56
C ASP A 42 -4.76 -9.54 6.64
N PRO A 43 -5.64 -10.52 6.90
CA PRO A 43 -5.72 -11.72 6.07
C PRO A 43 -6.05 -11.41 4.61
N HIS A 44 -5.29 -12.01 3.71
CA HIS A 44 -5.48 -11.91 2.25
C HIS A 44 -6.26 -13.10 1.70
N LYS A 45 -7.07 -12.84 0.68
CA LYS A 45 -7.64 -13.86 -0.19
C LYS A 45 -6.62 -14.30 -1.24
N ARG A 46 -5.85 -13.36 -1.77
CA ARG A 46 -4.76 -13.57 -2.75
C ARG A 46 -3.89 -12.34 -2.91
N THR A 47 -2.77 -12.53 -3.55
CA THR A 47 -1.94 -11.46 -4.13
C THR A 47 -2.18 -11.37 -5.64
N TRP A 48 -2.33 -10.15 -6.15
CA TRP A 48 -2.32 -9.82 -7.57
C TRP A 48 -0.93 -9.35 -7.97
N MET A 49 -0.48 -9.78 -9.16
CA MET A 49 0.80 -9.39 -9.80
C MET A 49 0.60 -9.21 -11.30
N ALA A 50 1.60 -8.64 -12.00
CA ALA A 50 1.64 -8.52 -13.44
C ALA A 50 2.98 -9.00 -14.02
N PHE A 51 2.93 -9.84 -15.07
CA PHE A 51 4.07 -10.24 -15.89
C PHE A 51 4.12 -9.34 -17.13
N GLY A 52 4.27 -8.03 -16.88
CA GLY A 52 4.10 -6.97 -17.88
C GLY A 52 5.41 -6.35 -18.38
N ALA A 53 6.58 -6.79 -17.88
CA ALA A 53 7.87 -6.26 -18.36
C ALA A 53 8.02 -6.42 -19.87
N SER A 54 8.48 -5.37 -20.55
CA SER A 54 8.67 -5.38 -22.02
C SER A 54 10.07 -4.92 -22.41
N GLU A 55 10.53 -5.35 -23.59
CA GLU A 55 11.83 -4.91 -24.12
C GLU A 55 11.87 -3.39 -24.38
N ALA A 56 10.72 -2.78 -24.68
CA ALA A 56 10.62 -1.35 -24.93
C ALA A 56 10.94 -0.51 -23.69
N ILE A 57 10.54 -0.98 -22.49
CA ILE A 57 10.77 -0.30 -21.21
C ILE A 57 12.07 -0.77 -20.57
N TRP A 58 12.30 -2.09 -20.50
CA TRP A 58 13.38 -2.68 -19.72
C TRP A 58 14.65 -2.98 -20.54
N GLY A 59 14.57 -2.87 -21.86
CA GLY A 59 15.66 -3.24 -22.77
C GLY A 59 15.95 -4.75 -22.80
N ALA A 60 16.53 -5.20 -23.91
CA ALA A 60 16.78 -6.63 -24.15
C ALA A 60 17.74 -7.29 -23.14
N ALA A 61 18.64 -6.52 -22.54
CA ALA A 61 19.64 -7.03 -21.59
C ALA A 61 19.03 -7.32 -20.21
N LEU A 62 18.17 -6.45 -19.70
CA LEU A 62 17.62 -6.54 -18.35
C LEU A 62 16.34 -7.39 -18.30
N LEU A 63 15.52 -7.35 -19.34
CA LEU A 63 14.21 -8.01 -19.40
C LEU A 63 14.21 -9.48 -18.91
N PRO A 64 15.14 -10.37 -19.31
CA PRO A 64 15.11 -11.76 -18.85
C PRO A 64 15.32 -11.91 -17.33
N GLU A 65 16.10 -11.03 -16.70
CA GLU A 65 16.31 -11.05 -15.25
C GLU A 65 15.10 -10.49 -14.52
N VAL A 66 14.49 -9.43 -15.03
CA VAL A 66 13.24 -8.88 -14.49
C VAL A 66 12.14 -9.94 -14.47
N GLN A 67 11.97 -10.66 -15.57
CA GLN A 67 11.01 -11.77 -15.66
C GLN A 67 11.31 -12.89 -14.67
N ARG A 68 12.59 -13.21 -14.43
CA ARG A 68 12.99 -14.18 -13.39
C ARG A 68 12.72 -13.66 -11.98
N ASN A 69 12.99 -12.37 -11.71
CA ASN A 69 12.69 -11.76 -10.42
C ASN A 69 11.17 -11.78 -10.14
N LEU A 70 10.33 -11.40 -11.11
CA LEU A 70 8.86 -11.51 -10.98
C LEU A 70 8.42 -12.94 -10.66
N ALA A 71 8.97 -13.92 -11.37
CA ALA A 71 8.66 -15.32 -11.13
C ALA A 71 9.09 -15.76 -9.71
N THR A 72 10.25 -15.31 -9.24
CA THR A 72 10.77 -15.61 -7.89
C THR A 72 9.85 -15.01 -6.82
N ILE A 73 9.42 -13.76 -6.98
CA ILE A 73 8.47 -13.11 -6.06
C ILE A 73 7.17 -13.92 -6.03
N ALA A 74 6.56 -14.17 -7.19
CA ALA A 74 5.30 -14.91 -7.30
C ALA A 74 5.36 -16.31 -6.69
N GLN A 75 6.42 -17.08 -6.98
CA GLN A 75 6.64 -18.42 -6.43
C GLN A 75 6.87 -18.39 -4.91
N THR A 76 7.53 -17.34 -4.40
CA THR A 76 7.77 -17.19 -2.96
C THR A 76 6.47 -16.92 -2.23
N ILE A 77 5.66 -15.97 -2.71
CA ILE A 77 4.33 -15.65 -2.16
C ILE A 77 3.40 -16.86 -2.25
N ALA A 78 3.42 -17.60 -3.38
CA ALA A 78 2.57 -18.76 -3.62
C ALA A 78 2.78 -19.93 -2.61
N GLN A 79 3.83 -19.89 -1.80
CA GLN A 79 4.01 -20.82 -0.68
C GLN A 79 3.10 -20.50 0.51
N PHE A 80 2.54 -19.30 0.57
CA PHE A 80 1.80 -18.78 1.72
C PHE A 80 0.35 -18.41 1.38
N GLU A 81 0.10 -17.90 0.19
CA GLU A 81 -1.24 -17.51 -0.27
C GLU A 81 -1.39 -17.65 -1.80
N PRO A 82 -2.62 -17.72 -2.33
CA PRO A 82 -2.84 -17.75 -3.77
C PRO A 82 -2.29 -16.51 -4.47
N VAL A 83 -1.67 -16.69 -5.63
CA VAL A 83 -1.18 -15.62 -6.50
C VAL A 83 -1.90 -15.67 -7.83
N SER A 84 -2.48 -14.55 -8.26
CA SER A 84 -3.03 -14.34 -9.61
C SER A 84 -2.17 -13.33 -10.35
N MET A 85 -1.60 -13.73 -11.48
CA MET A 85 -0.67 -12.92 -12.26
C MET A 85 -1.26 -12.62 -13.63
N LEU A 86 -1.42 -11.34 -13.94
CA LEU A 86 -1.80 -10.87 -15.27
C LEU A 86 -0.63 -11.06 -16.23
N VAL A 87 -0.91 -11.47 -17.46
CA VAL A 87 0.11 -11.77 -18.46
C VAL A 87 -0.40 -11.40 -19.85
N ARG A 88 0.41 -10.76 -20.70
CA ARG A 88 0.07 -10.59 -22.10
C ARG A 88 -0.13 -11.95 -22.78
N SER A 89 -1.12 -12.07 -23.66
CA SER A 89 -1.52 -13.35 -24.27
C SER A 89 -0.37 -14.09 -24.95
N GLU A 90 0.54 -13.37 -25.60
CA GLU A 90 1.72 -13.89 -26.30
C GLU A 90 2.81 -14.38 -25.36
N GLU A 91 2.81 -13.98 -24.08
CA GLU A 91 3.81 -14.37 -23.10
C GLU A 91 3.35 -15.48 -22.13
N LEU A 92 2.11 -15.96 -22.27
CA LEU A 92 1.54 -16.97 -21.36
C LEU A 92 2.41 -18.24 -21.23
N ASP A 93 2.99 -18.73 -22.33
CA ASP A 93 3.82 -19.93 -22.29
C ASP A 93 5.17 -19.67 -21.60
N LEU A 94 5.76 -18.50 -21.82
CA LEU A 94 6.97 -18.07 -21.14
C LEU A 94 6.70 -17.91 -19.62
N ALA A 95 5.69 -17.14 -19.27
CA ALA A 95 5.30 -16.93 -17.86
C ALA A 95 5.06 -18.28 -17.16
N ARG A 96 4.27 -19.19 -17.78
CA ARG A 96 4.01 -20.52 -17.22
C ARG A 96 5.29 -21.33 -17.00
N SER A 97 6.25 -21.24 -17.91
CA SER A 97 7.52 -21.93 -17.78
C SER A 97 8.37 -21.42 -16.61
N LEU A 98 8.24 -20.13 -16.27
CA LEU A 98 9.00 -19.49 -15.20
C LEU A 98 8.31 -19.61 -13.83
N VAL A 99 6.99 -19.31 -13.73
CA VAL A 99 6.30 -19.28 -12.44
C VAL A 99 5.80 -20.65 -11.98
N GLY A 100 5.67 -21.63 -12.90
CA GLY A 100 5.17 -22.97 -12.56
C GLY A 100 3.66 -23.02 -12.29
N PRO A 101 3.15 -24.15 -11.77
CA PRO A 101 1.71 -24.40 -11.64
C PRO A 101 1.04 -23.78 -10.41
N SER A 102 1.80 -23.25 -9.46
CA SER A 102 1.25 -22.68 -8.20
C SER A 102 0.74 -21.25 -8.34
N VAL A 103 0.99 -20.60 -9.49
CA VAL A 103 0.53 -19.25 -9.80
C VAL A 103 -0.55 -19.32 -10.88
N GLU A 104 -1.70 -18.68 -10.62
CA GLU A 104 -2.76 -18.52 -11.61
C GLU A 104 -2.36 -17.47 -12.64
N LEU A 105 -2.32 -17.83 -13.93
CA LEU A 105 -2.05 -16.91 -15.02
C LEU A 105 -3.34 -16.47 -15.69
N ILE A 106 -3.51 -15.15 -15.85
CA ILE A 106 -4.71 -14.53 -16.43
C ILE A 106 -4.27 -13.64 -17.60
N ALA A 107 -4.78 -13.93 -18.79
CA ALA A 107 -4.48 -13.12 -19.97
C ALA A 107 -5.09 -11.72 -19.83
N ALA A 108 -4.27 -10.67 -19.96
CA ALA A 108 -4.66 -9.27 -19.96
C ALA A 108 -3.67 -8.42 -20.78
N PRO A 109 -4.12 -7.33 -21.42
CA PRO A 109 -3.21 -6.33 -21.95
C PRO A 109 -2.45 -5.63 -20.79
N LEU A 110 -1.18 -5.33 -20.98
CA LEU A 110 -0.31 -4.67 -19.99
C LEU A 110 0.74 -3.82 -20.72
N ASP A 111 1.06 -2.68 -20.13
CA ASP A 111 2.22 -1.89 -20.54
C ASP A 111 3.47 -2.29 -19.71
N ASP A 112 3.33 -2.42 -18.37
CA ASP A 112 4.41 -2.80 -17.47
C ASP A 112 3.94 -3.72 -16.32
N LEU A 113 4.75 -3.85 -15.26
CA LEU A 113 4.66 -4.87 -14.21
C LEU A 113 4.17 -4.36 -12.85
N TRP A 114 3.91 -3.07 -12.68
CA TRP A 114 3.74 -2.39 -11.40
C TRP A 114 2.32 -2.50 -10.85
N MET A 115 1.92 -3.72 -10.43
CA MET A 115 0.56 -4.03 -9.97
C MET A 115 0.12 -3.21 -8.75
N ARG A 116 1.05 -2.75 -7.91
CA ARG A 116 0.74 -1.89 -6.77
C ARG A 116 0.08 -0.59 -7.21
N ASP A 117 0.54 -0.04 -8.34
CA ASP A 117 0.14 1.26 -8.82
C ASP A 117 -0.99 1.19 -9.85
N THR A 118 -0.97 0.14 -10.69
CA THR A 118 -1.96 -0.05 -11.75
C THR A 118 -3.20 -0.82 -11.29
N GLY A 119 -3.08 -1.61 -10.20
CA GLY A 119 -4.18 -2.40 -9.64
C GLY A 119 -5.12 -1.56 -8.75
N PRO A 120 -6.32 -2.07 -8.45
CA PRO A 120 -7.26 -1.38 -7.59
C PRO A 120 -6.77 -1.41 -6.13
N VAL A 121 -7.00 -0.34 -5.40
CA VAL A 121 -6.86 -0.34 -3.94
C VAL A 121 -8.13 -0.96 -3.34
N PHE A 122 -7.99 -2.10 -2.69
CA PHE A 122 -9.14 -2.80 -2.11
C PHE A 122 -9.55 -2.22 -0.76
N VAL A 123 -10.86 -2.08 -0.58
CA VAL A 123 -11.48 -1.64 0.68
C VAL A 123 -12.55 -2.63 1.13
N LYS A 124 -12.84 -2.65 2.42
CA LYS A 124 -13.88 -3.47 3.05
C LYS A 124 -14.94 -2.57 3.69
N GLY A 125 -16.21 -2.97 3.56
CA GLY A 125 -17.32 -2.25 4.19
C GLY A 125 -18.61 -3.05 4.11
N ASN A 126 -19.47 -2.94 5.13
CA ASN A 126 -20.81 -3.55 5.17
C ASN A 126 -20.84 -5.06 4.84
N GLY A 127 -19.77 -5.80 5.17
CA GLY A 127 -19.67 -7.25 4.88
C GLY A 127 -19.35 -7.57 3.41
N THR A 128 -18.88 -6.61 2.64
CA THR A 128 -18.46 -6.74 1.25
C THR A 128 -17.08 -6.11 1.02
N LYS A 129 -16.55 -6.22 -0.20
CA LYS A 129 -15.32 -5.58 -0.67
C LYS A 129 -15.63 -4.72 -1.89
N ALA A 130 -14.81 -3.71 -2.10
CA ALA A 130 -14.79 -2.94 -3.34
C ALA A 130 -13.31 -2.67 -3.75
N GLY A 131 -13.10 -2.26 -4.99
CA GLY A 131 -11.82 -1.82 -5.50
C GLY A 131 -11.93 -0.36 -5.93
N ILE A 132 -11.01 0.48 -5.46
CA ILE A 132 -10.91 1.88 -5.91
C ILE A 132 -9.96 1.93 -7.09
N ASP A 133 -10.44 2.51 -8.19
CA ASP A 133 -9.63 2.84 -9.34
C ASP A 133 -9.18 4.31 -9.19
N PHE A 134 -7.89 4.51 -8.91
CA PHE A 134 -7.31 5.83 -8.70
C PHE A 134 -6.83 6.51 -9.99
N ASN A 135 -7.37 6.12 -11.15
CA ASN A 135 -7.11 6.76 -12.44
C ASN A 135 -5.64 6.82 -12.81
N PHE A 136 -4.94 5.67 -12.69
CA PHE A 136 -3.51 5.60 -13.00
C PHE A 136 -3.18 6.29 -14.34
N ASN A 137 -2.25 7.23 -14.31
CA ASN A 137 -1.88 8.06 -15.45
C ASN A 137 -0.40 7.99 -15.84
N GLY A 138 0.27 6.84 -15.58
CA GLY A 138 1.68 6.67 -15.90
C GLY A 138 2.61 7.54 -15.07
N TRP A 139 2.29 7.72 -13.78
CA TRP A 139 3.02 8.56 -12.83
C TRP A 139 3.14 10.03 -13.27
N GLY A 140 2.07 10.56 -13.83
CA GLY A 140 2.05 11.92 -14.37
C GLY A 140 2.51 11.98 -15.81
N GLU A 141 2.07 11.05 -16.67
CA GLU A 141 2.38 10.94 -18.09
C GLU A 141 3.88 10.77 -18.40
N LYS A 142 4.64 10.19 -17.47
CA LYS A 142 6.08 9.90 -17.64
C LYS A 142 6.34 8.58 -18.38
N GLN A 143 5.36 7.69 -18.41
CA GLN A 143 5.39 6.41 -19.12
C GLN A 143 4.05 6.18 -19.83
N ASP A 144 4.07 5.46 -20.96
CA ASP A 144 2.85 4.99 -21.63
C ASP A 144 2.02 4.13 -20.70
N PHE A 145 0.69 4.33 -20.64
CA PHE A 145 -0.19 3.66 -19.68
C PHE A 145 -1.57 3.28 -20.27
N ASP A 146 -1.70 3.22 -21.58
CA ASP A 146 -2.98 2.96 -22.26
C ASP A 146 -3.63 1.64 -21.81
N GLN A 147 -2.82 0.60 -21.53
CA GLN A 147 -3.28 -0.69 -21.04
C GLN A 147 -3.31 -0.73 -19.51
N ASP A 148 -2.26 -0.22 -18.87
CA ASP A 148 -2.13 -0.22 -17.41
C ASP A 148 -3.21 0.64 -16.74
N GLY A 149 -3.67 1.72 -17.37
CA GLY A 149 -4.82 2.51 -16.91
C GLY A 149 -6.15 1.76 -16.88
N GLN A 150 -6.23 0.52 -17.43
CA GLN A 150 -7.42 -0.32 -17.38
C GLN A 150 -7.30 -1.49 -16.38
N VAL A 151 -6.13 -1.68 -15.78
CA VAL A 151 -5.84 -2.84 -14.90
C VAL A 151 -6.70 -2.81 -13.65
N ALA A 152 -6.89 -1.65 -13.01
CA ALA A 152 -7.72 -1.55 -11.80
C ALA A 152 -9.15 -2.07 -12.05
N ALA A 153 -9.82 -1.59 -13.09
CA ALA A 153 -11.15 -2.02 -13.46
C ALA A 153 -11.19 -3.51 -13.85
N PHE A 154 -10.19 -4.00 -14.58
CA PHE A 154 -10.08 -5.41 -14.95
C PHE A 154 -9.93 -6.32 -13.73
N VAL A 155 -9.05 -5.98 -12.80
CA VAL A 155 -8.82 -6.75 -11.57
C VAL A 155 -10.05 -6.73 -10.67
N ALA A 156 -10.71 -5.58 -10.47
CA ALA A 156 -11.95 -5.47 -9.69
C ALA A 156 -13.04 -6.39 -10.26
N ALA A 157 -13.24 -6.39 -11.59
CA ALA A 157 -14.19 -7.27 -12.26
C ALA A 157 -13.83 -8.76 -12.08
N ARG A 158 -12.54 -9.13 -12.15
CA ARG A 158 -12.06 -10.51 -11.93
C ARG A 158 -12.20 -10.95 -10.48
N ALA A 159 -11.99 -10.05 -9.53
CA ALA A 159 -12.21 -10.28 -8.10
C ALA A 159 -13.71 -10.38 -7.77
N GLY A 160 -14.60 -9.93 -8.66
CA GLY A 160 -16.05 -9.91 -8.46
C GLY A 160 -16.50 -8.85 -7.47
N VAL A 161 -15.77 -7.72 -7.40
CA VAL A 161 -16.05 -6.61 -6.50
C VAL A 161 -16.53 -5.37 -7.29
N GLU A 162 -17.24 -4.48 -6.60
CA GLU A 162 -17.63 -3.19 -7.14
C GLU A 162 -16.38 -2.32 -7.36
N SER A 163 -16.36 -1.55 -8.45
CA SER A 163 -15.35 -0.50 -8.66
C SER A 163 -15.88 0.83 -8.14
N LEU A 164 -15.18 1.43 -7.20
CA LEU A 164 -15.52 2.74 -6.65
C LEU A 164 -14.78 3.83 -7.44
N PRO A 165 -15.49 4.80 -8.01
CA PRO A 165 -14.87 5.90 -8.73
C PRO A 165 -14.35 6.98 -7.77
N THR A 166 -13.33 7.72 -8.20
CA THR A 166 -12.83 8.94 -7.58
C THR A 166 -12.34 9.90 -8.66
N ASP A 167 -12.29 11.19 -8.35
CA ASP A 167 -11.64 12.18 -9.23
C ASP A 167 -10.13 12.32 -8.95
N LEU A 168 -9.64 11.68 -7.89
CA LEU A 168 -8.24 11.73 -7.48
C LEU A 168 -7.38 10.83 -8.37
N ILE A 169 -6.27 11.35 -8.84
CA ILE A 169 -5.21 10.56 -9.48
C ILE A 169 -4.17 10.22 -8.41
N LEU A 170 -3.97 8.92 -8.18
CA LEU A 170 -3.02 8.41 -7.19
C LEU A 170 -2.62 6.98 -7.55
N GLU A 171 -1.59 6.48 -6.93
CA GLU A 171 -1.13 5.11 -7.03
C GLU A 171 -1.14 4.43 -5.65
N GLY A 172 -1.36 3.11 -5.63
CA GLY A 172 -1.38 2.34 -4.38
C GLY A 172 -0.06 2.41 -3.60
N GLY A 173 1.07 2.58 -4.29
CA GLY A 173 2.39 2.79 -3.66
C GLY A 173 2.53 4.14 -2.95
N GLY A 174 1.69 5.12 -3.30
CA GLY A 174 1.62 6.42 -2.64
C GLY A 174 0.82 6.43 -1.33
N ILE A 175 0.18 5.31 -0.97
CA ILE A 175 -0.72 5.21 0.19
C ILE A 175 -0.21 4.14 1.14
N GLU A 176 -0.06 4.48 2.42
CA GLU A 176 0.18 3.52 3.50
C GLU A 176 -0.84 3.73 4.60
N VAL A 177 -1.48 2.66 5.12
CA VAL A 177 -2.54 2.75 6.13
C VAL A 177 -2.32 1.79 7.29
N ASP A 178 -2.85 2.16 8.48
CA ASP A 178 -2.83 1.30 9.68
C ASP A 178 -4.11 0.46 9.86
N GLY A 179 -5.08 0.55 8.95
CA GLY A 179 -6.38 -0.11 9.11
C GLY A 179 -7.28 0.46 10.21
N GLU A 180 -6.78 1.43 10.99
CA GLU A 180 -7.49 2.03 12.14
C GLU A 180 -7.77 3.54 11.95
N GLY A 181 -7.69 4.03 10.71
CA GLY A 181 -8.06 5.39 10.34
C GLY A 181 -6.87 6.33 10.15
N THR A 182 -5.63 5.84 10.17
CA THR A 182 -4.43 6.62 9.88
C THR A 182 -3.84 6.26 8.53
N ALA A 183 -3.49 7.26 7.73
CA ALA A 183 -2.66 7.09 6.55
C ALA A 183 -1.36 7.88 6.64
N ILE A 184 -0.35 7.45 5.89
CA ILE A 184 0.88 8.20 5.58
C ILE A 184 0.89 8.42 4.08
N ILE A 185 1.09 9.67 3.65
CA ILE A 185 1.07 10.07 2.23
C ILE A 185 2.13 11.14 2.02
N THR A 186 2.83 11.11 0.87
CA THR A 186 3.78 12.16 0.48
C THR A 186 3.10 13.30 -0.26
N GLU A 187 3.47 14.55 0.07
CA GLU A 187 2.99 15.74 -0.61
C GLU A 187 3.48 15.80 -2.06
N SER A 188 4.74 15.42 -2.28
CA SER A 188 5.40 15.48 -3.60
C SER A 188 4.73 14.62 -4.65
N CYS A 189 4.11 13.50 -4.25
CA CYS A 189 3.36 12.62 -5.14
C CYS A 189 1.95 13.16 -5.37
N VAL A 190 1.07 13.13 -4.35
CA VAL A 190 -0.36 13.36 -4.55
C VAL A 190 -0.72 14.82 -4.88
N LEU A 191 0.03 15.79 -4.36
CA LEU A 191 -0.22 17.22 -4.63
C LEU A 191 0.55 17.73 -5.86
N ASN A 192 1.20 16.84 -6.61
CA ASN A 192 1.89 17.21 -7.84
C ASN A 192 0.90 17.64 -8.92
N ASN A 193 1.26 18.69 -9.67
CA ASN A 193 0.42 19.18 -10.78
C ASN A 193 0.28 18.17 -11.93
N ASN A 194 1.17 17.18 -12.01
CA ASN A 194 1.08 16.12 -13.00
C ASN A 194 0.05 15.02 -12.63
N ARG A 195 -0.54 15.11 -11.44
CA ARG A 195 -1.64 14.26 -10.97
C ARG A 195 -2.88 15.08 -10.62
N ASN A 196 -2.81 15.95 -9.61
CA ASN A 196 -3.96 16.65 -9.05
C ASN A 196 -3.74 18.17 -9.04
N PRO A 197 -3.75 18.84 -10.23
CA PRO A 197 -3.47 20.26 -10.32
C PRO A 197 -4.47 21.09 -9.52
N GLY A 198 -3.96 21.89 -8.57
CA GLY A 198 -4.76 22.78 -7.76
C GLY A 198 -5.43 22.16 -6.53
N TRP A 199 -5.26 20.87 -6.28
CA TRP A 199 -5.72 20.22 -5.05
C TRP A 199 -4.86 20.62 -3.86
N SER A 200 -5.53 20.84 -2.72
CA SER A 200 -4.89 21.05 -1.42
C SER A 200 -4.91 19.77 -0.59
N LYS A 201 -4.16 19.75 0.52
CA LYS A 201 -4.24 18.66 1.50
C LYS A 201 -5.67 18.41 1.99
N SER A 202 -6.44 19.49 2.23
CA SER A 202 -7.83 19.35 2.67
C SER A 202 -8.74 18.76 1.61
N ASP A 203 -8.47 18.96 0.33
CA ASP A 203 -9.24 18.34 -0.75
C ASP A 203 -8.94 16.83 -0.80
N VAL A 204 -7.66 16.45 -0.69
CA VAL A 204 -7.24 15.04 -0.62
C VAL A 204 -7.81 14.34 0.63
N GLU A 205 -7.75 14.99 1.80
CA GLU A 205 -8.31 14.46 3.05
C GLU A 205 -9.83 14.26 2.96
N ALA A 206 -10.54 15.19 2.32
CA ALA A 206 -11.99 15.10 2.13
C ALA A 206 -12.38 13.96 1.18
N GLU A 207 -11.57 13.67 0.15
CA GLU A 207 -11.80 12.59 -0.81
C GLU A 207 -11.41 11.23 -0.21
N LEU A 208 -10.20 11.09 0.33
CA LEU A 208 -9.72 9.82 0.86
C LEU A 208 -10.36 9.40 2.19
N GLY A 209 -10.82 10.36 3.00
CA GLY A 209 -11.47 10.07 4.27
C GLY A 209 -12.59 9.03 4.16
N PRO A 210 -13.65 9.27 3.37
CA PRO A 210 -14.75 8.32 3.19
C PRO A 210 -14.37 7.08 2.38
N LEU A 211 -13.46 7.20 1.39
CA LEU A 211 -13.07 6.09 0.53
C LEU A 211 -12.22 5.04 1.25
N LEU A 212 -11.31 5.46 2.13
CA LEU A 212 -10.38 4.59 2.82
C LEU A 212 -10.68 4.44 4.32
N GLY A 213 -11.68 5.15 4.84
CA GLY A 213 -12.03 5.17 6.27
C GLY A 213 -11.01 5.91 7.12
N LEU A 214 -10.47 7.04 6.62
CA LEU A 214 -9.42 7.79 7.31
C LEU A 214 -9.99 8.91 8.17
N ASP A 215 -9.42 9.07 9.36
CA ASP A 215 -9.62 10.19 10.26
C ASP A 215 -8.40 11.12 10.28
N LYS A 216 -7.23 10.61 9.81
CA LYS A 216 -5.98 11.34 9.85
C LYS A 216 -5.02 10.92 8.74
N ILE A 217 -4.41 11.90 8.11
CA ILE A 217 -3.25 11.71 7.23
C ILE A 217 -2.01 12.33 7.87
N ILE A 218 -0.96 11.54 7.98
CA ILE A 218 0.39 12.00 8.32
C ILE A 218 1.08 12.37 7.03
N TRP A 219 1.25 13.66 6.81
CA TRP A 219 1.86 14.17 5.59
C TRP A 219 3.39 14.17 5.69
N LEU A 220 4.03 13.50 4.74
CA LEU A 220 5.47 13.55 4.54
C LEU A 220 5.78 14.46 3.33
N PRO A 221 6.81 15.30 3.37
CA PRO A 221 7.13 16.17 2.22
C PRO A 221 7.40 15.41 0.93
N GLY A 222 8.13 14.29 1.00
CA GLY A 222 8.65 13.60 -0.18
C GLY A 222 9.59 14.48 -1.01
N ILE A 223 9.93 14.03 -2.22
CA ILE A 223 10.74 14.80 -3.15
C ILE A 223 10.29 14.54 -4.60
N ALA A 224 9.88 15.59 -5.32
CA ALA A 224 9.42 15.46 -6.69
C ALA A 224 10.58 15.46 -7.70
N GLY A 225 10.41 14.68 -8.79
CA GLY A 225 11.32 14.71 -9.95
C GLY A 225 12.67 14.05 -9.73
N LYS A 226 12.81 13.21 -8.69
CA LYS A 226 14.01 12.40 -8.44
C LYS A 226 13.82 10.95 -8.86
N ASP A 227 12.61 10.46 -8.76
CA ASP A 227 12.18 9.17 -9.29
C ASP A 227 10.93 9.32 -10.15
N ILE A 228 10.51 8.26 -10.82
CA ILE A 228 9.35 8.29 -11.71
C ILE A 228 8.05 8.58 -10.94
N THR A 229 7.97 8.19 -9.67
CA THR A 229 6.78 8.26 -8.82
C THR A 229 6.58 9.62 -8.17
N ASP A 230 7.59 10.49 -8.16
CA ASP A 230 7.65 11.72 -7.38
C ASP A 230 7.62 11.47 -5.86
N GLY A 231 8.21 10.35 -5.43
CA GLY A 231 8.39 10.01 -4.01
C GLY A 231 7.22 9.26 -3.41
N HIS A 232 6.98 8.01 -3.84
CA HIS A 232 5.99 7.12 -3.25
C HIS A 232 6.25 6.84 -1.77
N THR A 233 5.17 6.71 -1.01
CA THR A 233 5.23 6.45 0.43
C THR A 233 5.87 5.11 0.77
N ASP A 234 5.68 4.07 -0.07
CA ASP A 234 6.18 2.71 0.15
C ASP A 234 7.71 2.56 0.06
N PHE A 235 8.42 3.62 -0.35
CA PHE A 235 9.88 3.74 -0.23
C PHE A 235 10.34 4.54 0.99
N TYR A 236 9.40 5.15 1.76
CA TYR A 236 9.75 5.99 2.89
C TYR A 236 9.22 5.49 4.22
N ALA A 237 7.98 4.97 4.24
CA ALA A 237 7.35 4.57 5.49
C ALA A 237 6.29 3.48 5.28
N ARG A 238 6.29 2.46 6.14
CA ARG A 238 5.32 1.36 6.13
C ARG A 238 4.80 1.11 7.55
N PHE A 239 3.53 0.78 7.71
CA PHE A 239 3.04 0.28 8.99
C PHE A 239 3.43 -1.21 9.16
N ALA A 240 3.98 -1.54 10.34
CA ALA A 240 4.11 -2.94 10.74
C ALA A 240 2.84 -3.44 11.44
N ARG A 241 2.11 -2.52 12.05
CA ARG A 241 0.79 -2.67 12.70
C ARG A 241 0.33 -1.30 13.20
N PRO A 242 -0.93 -1.13 13.64
CA PRO A 242 -1.40 0.14 14.20
C PRO A 242 -0.48 0.69 15.30
N GLY A 243 -0.04 1.94 15.13
CA GLY A 243 0.86 2.64 16.04
C GLY A 243 2.35 2.32 15.89
N VAL A 244 2.77 1.41 15.01
CA VAL A 244 4.17 1.07 14.74
C VAL A 244 4.50 1.26 13.27
N VAL A 245 5.43 2.16 12.98
CA VAL A 245 5.87 2.53 11.63
C VAL A 245 7.33 2.11 11.42
N VAL A 246 7.58 1.50 10.28
CA VAL A 246 8.93 1.30 9.75
C VAL A 246 9.26 2.49 8.86
N ALA A 247 10.40 3.13 9.07
CA ALA A 247 10.87 4.26 8.27
C ALA A 247 12.16 3.88 7.55
N GLY A 248 12.22 4.12 6.25
CA GLY A 248 13.46 4.05 5.48
C GLY A 248 14.36 5.23 5.84
N LEU A 249 15.66 4.99 5.94
CA LEU A 249 16.66 6.02 6.18
C LEU A 249 17.85 5.81 5.25
N ASP A 250 18.13 6.83 4.46
CA ASP A 250 19.36 6.91 3.68
C ASP A 250 20.44 7.67 4.48
N THR A 251 21.53 7.00 4.78
CA THR A 251 22.63 7.55 5.57
C THR A 251 23.75 8.14 4.72
N ASP A 252 23.70 7.99 3.39
CA ASP A 252 24.70 8.57 2.47
C ASP A 252 24.40 10.07 2.26
N PRO A 253 25.28 10.99 2.74
CA PRO A 253 25.07 12.43 2.58
C PRO A 253 25.18 12.92 1.12
N GLU A 254 25.66 12.10 0.20
CA GLU A 254 25.72 12.41 -1.24
C GLU A 254 24.43 11.99 -1.98
N SER A 255 23.60 11.17 -1.34
CA SER A 255 22.32 10.73 -1.90
C SER A 255 21.27 11.85 -1.88
N PHE A 256 20.42 11.87 -2.91
CA PHE A 256 19.30 12.82 -2.98
C PHE A 256 18.23 12.55 -1.90
N ASP A 257 18.16 11.32 -1.39
CA ASP A 257 17.17 10.89 -0.38
C ASP A 257 17.61 11.16 1.07
N HIS A 258 18.89 11.48 1.30
CA HIS A 258 19.44 11.66 2.64
C HIS A 258 18.63 12.66 3.48
N ASP A 259 18.49 13.89 3.00
CA ASP A 259 17.84 14.96 3.77
C ASP A 259 16.34 14.72 3.92
N VAL A 260 15.68 14.19 2.88
CA VAL A 260 14.24 13.94 2.91
C VAL A 260 13.88 12.78 3.83
N THR A 261 14.65 11.69 3.83
CA THR A 261 14.39 10.56 4.74
C THR A 261 14.65 10.94 6.20
N ALA A 262 15.70 11.73 6.48
CA ALA A 262 15.92 12.30 7.82
C ALA A 262 14.73 13.18 8.27
N ARG A 263 14.19 14.00 7.36
CA ARG A 263 13.02 14.84 7.64
C ARG A 263 11.76 14.00 7.88
N HIS A 264 11.55 12.96 7.10
CA HIS A 264 10.44 12.02 7.29
C HIS A 264 10.52 11.36 8.68
N LEU A 265 11.70 10.90 9.07
CA LEU A 265 11.94 10.29 10.37
C LEU A 265 11.57 11.25 11.52
N GLU A 266 11.99 12.52 11.44
CA GLU A 266 11.63 13.54 12.44
C GLU A 266 10.10 13.73 12.54
N ILE A 267 9.40 13.80 11.40
CA ILE A 267 7.93 13.95 11.37
C ILE A 267 7.26 12.74 12.01
N LEU A 268 7.64 11.51 11.61
CA LEU A 268 7.06 10.28 12.11
C LEU A 268 7.29 10.11 13.62
N GLN A 269 8.52 10.40 14.10
CA GLN A 269 8.85 10.36 15.53
C GLN A 269 8.04 11.34 16.37
N ASN A 270 7.52 12.41 15.78
CA ASN A 270 6.70 13.40 16.47
C ASN A 270 5.19 13.21 16.24
N ALA A 271 4.79 12.33 15.34
CA ALA A 271 3.39 12.08 15.00
C ALA A 271 2.66 11.23 16.05
N THR A 272 1.34 11.30 15.97
CA THR A 272 0.40 10.36 16.58
C THR A 272 -0.50 9.80 15.51
N ASP A 273 -1.05 8.62 15.72
CA ASP A 273 -2.07 8.06 14.83
C ASP A 273 -3.45 8.73 15.04
N ALA A 274 -4.46 8.26 14.33
CA ALA A 274 -5.84 8.75 14.40
C ALA A 274 -6.47 8.55 15.81
N ARG A 275 -5.98 7.58 16.57
CA ARG A 275 -6.44 7.30 17.94
C ARG A 275 -5.64 8.05 19.02
N GLY A 276 -4.72 8.93 18.61
CA GLY A 276 -3.89 9.73 19.51
C GLY A 276 -2.71 8.97 20.13
N ARG A 277 -2.42 7.73 19.69
CA ARG A 277 -1.23 6.98 20.13
C ARG A 277 0.01 7.58 19.46
N LYS A 278 1.06 7.83 20.24
CA LYS A 278 2.33 8.22 19.68
C LYS A 278 2.93 7.05 18.89
N LEU A 279 3.45 7.32 17.69
CA LEU A 279 4.05 6.28 16.87
C LEU A 279 5.35 5.76 17.49
N GLU A 280 5.49 4.44 17.52
CA GLU A 280 6.78 3.76 17.62
C GLU A 280 7.37 3.73 16.21
N VAL A 281 8.56 4.32 16.03
CA VAL A 281 9.21 4.39 14.72
C VAL A 281 10.46 3.53 14.74
N VAL A 282 10.51 2.56 13.84
CA VAL A 282 11.62 1.63 13.63
C VAL A 282 12.31 1.99 12.33
N VAL A 283 13.63 2.08 12.33
CA VAL A 283 14.41 2.48 11.16
C VAL A 283 14.95 1.26 10.43
N LEU A 284 14.79 1.22 9.11
CA LEU A 284 15.54 0.36 8.21
C LEU A 284 16.51 1.24 7.39
N GLU A 285 17.79 1.09 7.63
CA GLU A 285 18.82 1.77 6.86
C GLU A 285 18.98 1.13 5.48
N ALA A 286 19.24 1.93 4.45
CA ALA A 286 19.58 1.44 3.12
C ALA A 286 20.91 0.65 3.15
N PRO A 287 21.16 -0.28 2.21
CA PRO A 287 22.44 -0.98 2.12
C PRO A 287 23.58 0.01 1.75
N VAL A 288 24.76 -0.22 2.28
CA VAL A 288 25.97 0.57 1.94
C VAL A 288 26.54 0.18 0.58
N ALA A 289 26.31 -1.05 0.15
CA ALA A 289 26.77 -1.57 -1.12
C ALA A 289 25.70 -2.44 -1.77
N ILE A 290 25.65 -2.43 -3.09
CA ILE A 290 24.79 -3.29 -3.90
C ILE A 290 25.63 -4.17 -4.81
N ARG A 291 25.00 -5.20 -5.43
CA ARG A 291 25.67 -6.02 -6.44
C ARG A 291 25.97 -5.19 -7.68
N PRO A 292 27.21 -5.15 -8.18
CA PRO A 292 27.63 -4.21 -9.23
C PRO A 292 27.02 -4.47 -10.61
N ASP A 293 26.49 -5.67 -10.86
CA ASP A 293 25.98 -6.06 -12.18
C ASP A 293 24.70 -5.29 -12.58
N PHE A 294 24.00 -4.70 -11.60
CA PHE A 294 22.72 -3.99 -11.79
C PHE A 294 22.77 -2.53 -11.33
N GLU A 295 23.94 -2.03 -10.95
CA GLU A 295 24.11 -0.66 -10.51
C GLU A 295 23.67 0.33 -11.59
N SER A 296 22.73 1.23 -11.22
CA SER A 296 22.20 2.29 -12.09
C SER A 296 21.85 3.51 -11.23
N ASP A 297 21.65 4.65 -11.88
CA ASP A 297 21.22 5.88 -11.19
C ASP A 297 19.79 5.77 -10.59
N ASP A 298 18.99 4.83 -11.12
CA ASP A 298 17.61 4.58 -10.70
C ASP A 298 17.48 3.38 -9.73
N PHE A 299 18.60 2.77 -9.30
CA PHE A 299 18.55 1.57 -8.47
C PHE A 299 17.91 1.81 -7.10
N ALA A 300 16.74 1.23 -6.87
CA ALA A 300 15.94 1.39 -5.66
C ALA A 300 16.40 0.43 -4.53
N ALA A 301 17.46 0.78 -3.82
CA ALA A 301 18.06 -0.03 -2.76
C ALA A 301 17.32 0.10 -1.40
N GLY A 302 16.02 -0.15 -1.36
CA GLY A 302 15.21 0.05 -0.16
C GLY A 302 14.67 -1.24 0.46
N TYR A 303 15.15 -1.66 1.64
CA TYR A 303 14.55 -2.77 2.41
C TYR A 303 13.11 -2.49 2.82
N ILE A 304 12.69 -1.22 2.85
CA ILE A 304 11.34 -0.79 3.20
C ILE A 304 10.27 -1.28 2.21
N ASN A 305 10.65 -1.58 0.97
CA ASN A 305 9.74 -2.05 -0.07
C ASN A 305 9.46 -3.56 0.04
N PHE A 306 9.28 -4.06 1.28
CA PHE A 306 8.85 -5.43 1.57
C PHE A 306 7.35 -5.59 1.34
N TYR A 307 6.89 -6.84 1.19
CA TYR A 307 5.48 -7.20 1.09
C TYR A 307 5.07 -8.12 2.22
N VAL A 308 3.97 -7.81 2.90
CA VAL A 308 3.41 -8.64 3.98
C VAL A 308 2.29 -9.50 3.39
N CYS A 309 2.47 -10.83 3.42
CA CYS A 309 1.46 -11.79 2.98
C CYS A 309 1.06 -12.74 4.11
N ASN A 310 0.07 -13.61 3.88
CA ASN A 310 -0.36 -14.57 4.89
C ASN A 310 0.80 -15.45 5.37
N GLY A 311 1.22 -15.26 6.62
CA GLY A 311 2.28 -16.05 7.25
C GLY A 311 3.71 -15.73 6.84
N ALA A 312 3.94 -14.72 5.99
CA ALA A 312 5.30 -14.30 5.61
C ALA A 312 5.43 -12.78 5.40
N VAL A 313 6.68 -12.32 5.45
CA VAL A 313 7.14 -11.03 4.94
C VAL A 313 8.19 -11.33 3.88
N ILE A 314 7.93 -10.88 2.65
CA ILE A 314 8.85 -11.04 1.54
C ILE A 314 9.64 -9.74 1.40
N ALA A 315 10.93 -9.80 1.61
CA ALA A 315 11.81 -8.63 1.64
C ALA A 315 12.95 -8.75 0.61
N PRO A 316 13.45 -7.63 0.08
CA PRO A 316 14.61 -7.68 -0.79
C PRO A 316 15.91 -8.01 -0.03
N GLU A 317 16.90 -8.50 -0.75
CA GLU A 317 18.31 -8.51 -0.36
C GLU A 317 19.16 -7.95 -1.50
N PHE A 318 20.17 -7.17 -1.17
CA PHE A 318 20.96 -6.44 -2.18
C PHE A 318 22.43 -6.90 -2.27
N GLY A 319 22.83 -7.91 -1.44
CA GLY A 319 24.17 -8.46 -1.43
C GLY A 319 25.15 -7.74 -0.50
N ASP A 320 24.66 -6.90 0.38
CA ASP A 320 25.36 -6.40 1.56
C ASP A 320 25.02 -7.30 2.76
N PRO A 321 25.88 -8.27 3.13
CA PRO A 321 25.51 -9.28 4.10
C PRO A 321 25.20 -8.73 5.51
N GLU A 322 25.79 -7.57 5.86
CA GLU A 322 25.57 -6.95 7.17
C GLU A 322 24.22 -6.21 7.17
N ALA A 323 23.93 -5.41 6.16
CA ALA A 323 22.69 -4.69 6.01
C ALA A 323 21.50 -5.65 5.73
N ASP A 324 21.66 -6.63 4.85
CA ASP A 324 20.67 -7.67 4.59
C ASP A 324 20.26 -8.40 5.88
N GLN A 325 21.26 -8.79 6.71
CA GLN A 325 20.98 -9.47 7.97
C GLN A 325 20.33 -8.53 9.01
N ALA A 326 20.74 -7.27 9.08
CA ALA A 326 20.15 -6.27 9.98
C ALA A 326 18.67 -6.04 9.64
N ALA A 327 18.36 -5.81 8.36
CA ALA A 327 16.99 -5.64 7.88
C ALA A 327 16.13 -6.87 8.18
N ARG A 328 16.65 -8.07 7.91
CA ARG A 328 15.98 -9.33 8.22
C ARG A 328 15.64 -9.45 9.70
N SER A 329 16.63 -9.22 10.58
CA SER A 329 16.46 -9.35 12.01
C SER A 329 15.40 -8.41 12.57
N GLU A 330 15.36 -7.18 12.02
CA GLU A 330 14.37 -6.18 12.42
C GLU A 330 12.97 -6.54 11.94
N LEU A 331 12.82 -7.03 10.70
CA LEU A 331 11.54 -7.53 10.21
C LEU A 331 11.05 -8.77 10.98
N GLU A 332 11.93 -9.71 11.36
CA GLU A 332 11.59 -10.85 12.21
C GLU A 332 11.10 -10.40 13.61
N ARG A 333 11.66 -9.31 14.14
CA ARG A 333 11.20 -8.72 15.41
C ARG A 333 9.84 -8.04 15.29
N LEU A 334 9.59 -7.36 14.18
CA LEU A 334 8.34 -6.63 13.93
C LEU A 334 7.17 -7.56 13.61
N PHE A 335 7.45 -8.68 12.94
CA PHE A 335 6.46 -9.65 12.49
C PHE A 335 6.72 -11.06 13.06
N PRO A 336 6.65 -11.23 14.41
CA PRO A 336 7.08 -12.46 15.07
C PRO A 336 6.27 -13.71 14.67
N ASP A 337 5.05 -13.53 14.16
CA ASP A 337 4.17 -14.62 13.71
C ASP A 337 4.31 -14.90 12.21
N ARG A 338 5.23 -14.23 11.51
CA ARG A 338 5.48 -14.39 10.09
C ARG A 338 6.91 -14.81 9.80
N ARG A 339 7.07 -15.60 8.75
CA ARG A 339 8.42 -15.96 8.26
C ARG A 339 8.95 -14.85 7.37
N VAL A 340 10.10 -14.27 7.70
CA VAL A 340 10.80 -13.35 6.80
C VAL A 340 11.58 -14.14 5.76
N VAL A 341 11.32 -13.85 4.49
CA VAL A 341 11.98 -14.45 3.33
C VAL A 341 12.62 -13.35 2.51
N GLN A 342 13.96 -13.29 2.52
CA GLN A 342 14.70 -12.37 1.66
C GLN A 342 15.00 -13.00 0.31
N ILE A 343 14.87 -12.21 -0.76
CA ILE A 343 15.10 -12.62 -2.14
C ILE A 343 15.83 -11.53 -2.91
N ASN A 344 16.67 -11.96 -3.85
CA ASN A 344 17.32 -11.06 -4.79
C ASN A 344 16.31 -10.58 -5.84
N ILE A 345 16.19 -9.26 -5.99
CA ILE A 345 15.34 -8.57 -6.95
C ILE A 345 16.10 -7.48 -7.71
N ASP A 346 17.42 -7.59 -7.80
CA ASP A 346 18.31 -6.53 -8.32
C ASP A 346 17.86 -6.00 -9.69
N ALA A 347 17.34 -6.87 -10.58
CA ALA A 347 16.89 -6.44 -11.89
C ALA A 347 15.61 -5.58 -11.82
N ILE A 348 14.70 -5.83 -10.87
CA ILE A 348 13.53 -4.98 -10.62
C ILE A 348 13.98 -3.68 -9.95
N ALA A 349 14.90 -3.76 -8.97
CA ALA A 349 15.45 -2.59 -8.29
C ALA A 349 16.16 -1.64 -9.25
N ALA A 350 16.86 -2.17 -10.27
CA ALA A 350 17.49 -1.38 -11.33
C ALA A 350 16.49 -0.56 -12.17
N GLY A 351 15.22 -0.93 -12.15
CA GLY A 351 14.12 -0.17 -12.78
C GLY A 351 13.37 0.76 -11.81
N GLY A 352 13.91 0.99 -10.61
CA GLY A 352 13.39 1.99 -9.67
C GLY A 352 12.27 1.51 -8.76
N GLY A 353 12.06 0.19 -8.59
CA GLY A 353 11.02 -0.34 -7.73
C GLY A 353 11.42 -1.57 -6.92
N GLY A 354 10.48 -2.17 -6.20
CA GLY A 354 10.75 -3.32 -5.34
C GLY A 354 9.61 -4.34 -5.30
N ILE A 355 9.62 -5.18 -4.27
CA ILE A 355 8.64 -6.27 -4.12
C ILE A 355 7.23 -5.72 -3.92
N HIS A 356 7.07 -4.71 -3.06
CA HIS A 356 5.77 -4.09 -2.80
C HIS A 356 5.18 -3.48 -4.06
N CYS A 357 5.98 -2.78 -4.86
CA CYS A 357 5.55 -2.16 -6.11
C CYS A 357 4.99 -3.19 -7.13
N THR A 358 5.45 -4.45 -7.08
CA THR A 358 5.01 -5.51 -8.01
C THR A 358 3.78 -6.29 -7.53
N THR A 359 3.26 -5.98 -6.34
CA THR A 359 2.22 -6.76 -5.65
C THR A 359 1.04 -5.90 -5.22
N GLN A 360 -0.17 -6.46 -5.23
CA GLN A 360 -1.36 -5.85 -4.65
C GLN A 360 -2.19 -6.92 -3.93
N GLN A 361 -2.48 -6.70 -2.65
CA GLN A 361 -3.27 -7.63 -1.86
C GLN A 361 -4.78 -7.47 -2.12
N GLU A 362 -5.47 -8.59 -2.30
CA GLU A 362 -6.92 -8.66 -2.16
C GLU A 362 -7.24 -9.16 -0.74
N PRO A 363 -7.89 -8.36 0.11
CA PRO A 363 -8.20 -8.79 1.47
C PRO A 363 -9.18 -9.97 1.47
N ALA A 364 -9.09 -10.82 2.49
CA ALA A 364 -10.06 -11.88 2.74
C ALA A 364 -11.46 -11.29 3.03
N ASP A 365 -12.51 -12.11 2.84
CA ASP A 365 -13.91 -11.71 3.05
C ASP A 365 -14.22 -11.38 4.51
#